data_25e0768104bf62aa64cd1f9cf013273e
#
_entry.id   25e0768104bf62aa64cd1f9cf013273e
#
_cell.length_a   1.000
_cell.length_b   1.000
_cell.length_c   1.000
_cell.angle_alpha   90.00
_cell.angle_beta   90.00
_cell.angle_gamma   90.00
#
_symmetry.space_group_name_H-M   'P 1'
#
loop_
_entity.id
_entity.type
_entity.pdbx_description
1 polymer ?
#
loop_
_entity_poly.entity_id
_entity_poly.type
_entity_poly.pdbx_seq_one_letter_code
_entity_poly.pdbx_strand_id
1 'polypeptide(L)'
;DDLKNIAQLAPGSRVYVRILVENTTSADWPLSRKFGCHPDMAYDLCIQARDSGLIPYGISFHVGSQQRDIGQWNDAIAKTKYLMDSLEEEEEIKLEMVNMGGGFPASYVTPANDLSEYASEINRYLEDDFGEERPRIILEPGRSLVGDSGVLVTEVVMISRKNNTALFRWVYLDTGLFNGLIETLNESLKYPIITAKDEGCKKWGEVVLAGPTCDSMDIMYEDYKYSLPTNLKPGDRVYFLTTGAYTSSYASVEFNGFPPIKTYIMK
;
A
#
# COMPACT_ATOMS: atom_id res chain seq x y z
N ASP A 1 25.52 7.61 5.68
CA ASP A 1 25.84 7.09 7.03
C ASP A 1 25.69 5.58 7.10
N ASP A 2 24.59 4.97 6.59
CA ASP A 2 24.37 3.52 6.65
C ASP A 2 25.49 2.72 5.98
N LEU A 3 25.95 3.14 4.82
CA LEU A 3 27.03 2.47 4.10
C LEU A 3 28.32 2.38 4.94
N LYS A 4 28.69 3.46 5.64
CA LYS A 4 29.87 3.46 6.51
C LYS A 4 29.69 2.51 7.69
N ASN A 5 28.50 2.49 8.28
CA ASN A 5 28.17 1.59 9.38
C ASN A 5 28.24 0.12 8.91
N ILE A 6 27.69 -0.19 7.73
CA ILE A 6 27.74 -1.55 7.18
C ILE A 6 29.19 -1.96 6.89
N ALA A 7 29.98 -1.07 6.26
CA ALA A 7 31.38 -1.35 5.97
C ALA A 7 32.20 -1.63 7.24
N GLN A 8 31.89 -0.93 8.33
CA GLN A 8 32.59 -1.11 9.61
C GLN A 8 32.13 -2.37 10.36
N LEU A 9 30.82 -2.65 10.39
CA LEU A 9 30.25 -3.73 11.22
C LEU A 9 30.15 -5.06 10.49
N ALA A 10 30.04 -5.03 9.16
CA ALA A 10 29.87 -6.20 8.33
C ALA A 10 30.64 -6.09 7.00
N PRO A 11 31.99 -5.98 7.04
CA PRO A 11 32.81 -5.86 5.83
C PRO A 11 32.61 -7.05 4.91
N GLY A 12 32.64 -6.82 3.60
CA GLY A 12 32.39 -7.85 2.57
C GLY A 12 30.93 -8.21 2.36
N SER A 13 29.99 -7.53 3.05
CA SER A 13 28.56 -7.78 2.84
C SER A 13 28.13 -7.34 1.45
N ARG A 14 27.18 -8.11 0.86
CA ARG A 14 26.44 -7.71 -0.32
C ARG A 14 25.43 -6.62 0.04
N VAL A 15 25.46 -5.51 -0.68
CA VAL A 15 24.57 -4.38 -0.46
C VAL A 15 23.85 -3.99 -1.75
N TYR A 16 22.67 -3.44 -1.62
CA TYR A 16 21.94 -2.86 -2.75
C TYR A 16 21.41 -1.47 -2.39
N VAL A 17 21.26 -0.62 -3.38
CA VAL A 17 20.83 0.76 -3.21
C VAL A 17 19.39 0.90 -3.70
N ARG A 18 18.57 1.63 -2.94
CA ARG A 18 17.20 1.94 -3.36
C ARG A 18 17.15 3.25 -4.10
N ILE A 19 16.60 3.23 -5.31
CA ILE A 19 16.32 4.43 -6.10
C ILE A 19 14.90 4.95 -5.87
N LEU A 20 14.73 6.26 -6.04
CA LEU A 20 13.43 6.91 -6.08
C LEU A 20 12.75 6.64 -7.41
N VAL A 21 11.47 6.30 -7.37
CA VAL A 21 10.57 6.27 -8.52
C VAL A 21 9.73 7.54 -8.47
N GLU A 22 9.77 8.32 -9.52
CA GLU A 22 8.97 9.51 -9.68
C GLU A 22 7.56 9.14 -10.17
N ASN A 23 6.58 10.03 -9.94
CA ASN A 23 5.18 9.88 -10.41
C ASN A 23 4.38 8.73 -9.78
N THR A 24 4.61 8.42 -8.51
CA THR A 24 3.76 7.45 -7.78
C THR A 24 2.33 7.95 -7.51
N THR A 25 1.91 9.05 -8.14
CA THR A 25 0.56 9.64 -7.99
C THR A 25 -0.57 8.75 -8.49
N SER A 26 -0.26 7.74 -9.31
CA SER A 26 -1.20 6.72 -9.76
C SER A 26 -1.47 5.63 -8.71
N ALA A 27 -0.68 5.57 -7.64
CA ALA A 27 -0.91 4.67 -6.52
C ALA A 27 -1.96 5.27 -5.56
N ASP A 28 -2.91 4.45 -5.08
CA ASP A 28 -3.93 4.92 -4.13
C ASP A 28 -3.30 5.31 -2.77
N TRP A 29 -2.18 4.67 -2.41
CA TRP A 29 -1.37 5.02 -1.25
C TRP A 29 0.07 5.30 -1.69
N PRO A 30 0.36 6.55 -2.13
CA PRO A 30 1.68 6.92 -2.63
C PRO A 30 2.72 6.88 -1.51
N LEU A 31 3.94 6.43 -1.87
CA LEU A 31 5.05 6.47 -0.94
C LEU A 31 5.67 7.87 -0.86
N SER A 32 6.08 8.25 0.34
CA SER A 32 6.85 9.46 0.54
C SER A 32 8.30 9.28 0.06
N ARG A 33 9.00 10.42 -0.10
CA ARG A 33 10.44 10.46 -0.40
C ARG A 33 11.33 10.09 0.80
N LYS A 34 10.79 9.38 1.77
CA LYS A 34 11.50 8.99 3.00
C LYS A 34 12.67 8.05 2.71
N PHE A 35 12.52 7.15 1.73
CA PHE A 35 13.51 6.15 1.39
C PHE A 35 13.90 6.26 -0.08
N GLY A 36 15.17 5.89 -0.35
CA GLY A 36 15.73 5.90 -1.68
C GLY A 36 16.42 7.22 -2.01
N CYS A 37 17.20 7.22 -3.07
CA CYS A 37 17.93 8.37 -3.59
C CYS A 37 17.75 8.48 -5.11
N HIS A 38 18.16 9.58 -5.70
CA HIS A 38 18.22 9.72 -7.15
C HIS A 38 19.24 8.74 -7.76
N PRO A 39 19.06 8.33 -9.03
CA PRO A 39 19.96 7.39 -9.70
C PRO A 39 21.43 7.82 -9.71
N ASP A 40 21.73 9.11 -9.87
CA ASP A 40 23.08 9.66 -9.79
C ASP A 40 23.74 9.40 -8.43
N MET A 41 23.02 9.66 -7.36
CA MET A 41 23.49 9.34 -6.01
C MET A 41 23.61 7.83 -5.80
N ALA A 42 22.74 7.01 -6.39
CA ALA A 42 22.84 5.55 -6.30
C ALA A 42 24.09 5.03 -7.01
N TYR A 43 24.44 5.62 -8.14
CA TYR A 43 25.71 5.37 -8.85
C TYR A 43 26.92 5.62 -7.94
N ASP A 44 26.99 6.81 -7.35
CA ASP A 44 28.09 7.16 -6.42
C ASP A 44 28.13 6.23 -5.18
N LEU A 45 26.98 5.83 -4.66
CA LEU A 45 26.89 4.92 -3.52
C LEU A 45 27.38 3.50 -3.85
N CYS A 46 27.18 3.02 -5.05
CA CYS A 46 27.74 1.74 -5.50
C CYS A 46 29.27 1.79 -5.56
N ILE A 47 29.85 2.86 -6.09
CA ILE A 47 31.30 3.10 -6.10
C ILE A 47 31.84 3.16 -4.67
N GLN A 48 31.23 3.96 -3.81
CA GLN A 48 31.63 4.07 -2.41
C GLN A 48 31.52 2.73 -1.66
N ALA A 49 30.53 1.90 -1.98
CA ALA A 49 30.38 0.58 -1.39
C ALA A 49 31.57 -0.31 -1.77
N ARG A 50 31.92 -0.39 -3.07
CA ARG A 50 33.10 -1.11 -3.56
C ARG A 50 34.37 -0.64 -2.85
N ASP A 51 34.60 0.68 -2.84
CA ASP A 51 35.82 1.30 -2.28
C ASP A 51 35.92 1.14 -0.75
N SER A 52 34.80 0.90 -0.09
CA SER A 52 34.71 0.62 1.35
C SER A 52 34.80 -0.89 1.67
N GLY A 53 35.06 -1.75 0.69
CA GLY A 53 35.21 -3.20 0.88
C GLY A 53 33.86 -3.95 1.03
N LEU A 54 32.77 -3.34 0.57
CA LEU A 54 31.48 -4.01 0.41
C LEU A 54 31.32 -4.53 -1.02
N ILE A 55 30.30 -5.34 -1.24
CA ILE A 55 30.00 -5.90 -2.56
C ILE A 55 28.70 -5.23 -3.05
N PRO A 56 28.75 -4.24 -3.97
CA PRO A 56 27.57 -3.76 -4.66
C PRO A 56 26.88 -4.92 -5.37
N TYR A 57 25.63 -5.20 -5.04
CA TYR A 57 24.96 -6.40 -5.50
C TYR A 57 23.73 -6.13 -6.34
N GLY A 58 23.08 -4.99 -6.15
CA GLY A 58 21.87 -4.70 -6.89
C GLY A 58 21.27 -3.33 -6.62
N ILE A 59 20.13 -3.12 -7.29
CA ILE A 59 19.30 -1.93 -7.13
C ILE A 59 17.92 -2.36 -6.64
N SER A 60 17.28 -1.52 -5.85
CA SER A 60 15.89 -1.69 -5.48
C SER A 60 15.06 -0.45 -5.78
N PHE A 61 13.77 -0.66 -5.98
CA PHE A 61 12.78 0.42 -6.08
C PHE A 61 11.42 -0.01 -5.53
N HIS A 62 10.48 0.90 -5.44
CA HIS A 62 9.10 0.60 -5.08
C HIS A 62 8.17 1.64 -5.74
N VAL A 63 7.18 1.18 -6.49
CA VAL A 63 6.31 2.01 -7.33
C VAL A 63 5.12 2.66 -6.59
N GLY A 64 5.03 2.50 -5.29
CA GLY A 64 3.88 2.94 -4.48
C GLY A 64 2.95 1.79 -4.11
N SER A 65 2.23 1.91 -2.99
CA SER A 65 1.30 0.87 -2.54
C SER A 65 -0.03 1.01 -3.26
N GLN A 66 -0.69 -0.10 -3.58
CA GLN A 66 -1.91 -0.14 -4.38
C GLN A 66 -1.70 0.54 -5.73
N GLN A 67 -0.66 0.14 -6.44
CA GLN A 67 -0.34 0.67 -7.76
C GLN A 67 -1.15 -0.04 -8.84
N ARG A 68 -2.07 0.69 -9.46
CA ARG A 68 -2.93 0.15 -10.52
C ARG A 68 -2.41 0.40 -11.93
N ASP A 69 -1.46 1.32 -12.08
CA ASP A 69 -0.79 1.58 -13.35
C ASP A 69 0.45 0.70 -13.49
N ILE A 70 0.34 -0.36 -14.29
CA ILE A 70 1.42 -1.32 -14.53
C ILE A 70 2.63 -0.65 -15.21
N GLY A 71 2.41 0.43 -15.97
CA GLY A 71 3.46 1.19 -16.62
C GLY A 71 4.50 1.79 -15.67
N GLN A 72 4.18 1.94 -14.38
CA GLN A 72 5.13 2.44 -13.37
C GLN A 72 6.32 1.49 -13.17
N TRP A 73 6.13 0.19 -13.37
CA TRP A 73 7.25 -0.77 -13.34
C TRP A 73 8.15 -0.63 -14.56
N ASN A 74 7.59 -0.30 -15.74
CA ASN A 74 8.37 -0.07 -16.96
C ASN A 74 9.43 1.02 -16.76
N ASP A 75 9.00 2.19 -16.31
CA ASP A 75 9.90 3.32 -16.07
C ASP A 75 10.97 3.01 -15.02
N ALA A 76 10.60 2.29 -13.97
CA ALA A 76 11.52 1.93 -12.90
C ALA A 76 12.53 0.87 -13.36
N ILE A 77 12.12 -0.11 -14.17
CA ILE A 77 12.99 -1.15 -14.74
C ILE A 77 13.98 -0.50 -15.70
N ALA A 78 13.52 0.35 -16.63
CA ALA A 78 14.38 1.03 -17.59
C ALA A 78 15.45 1.91 -16.91
N LYS A 79 15.07 2.68 -15.87
CA LYS A 79 16.02 3.47 -15.07
C LYS A 79 17.04 2.59 -14.34
N THR A 80 16.58 1.45 -13.83
CA THR A 80 17.46 0.49 -13.16
C THR A 80 18.46 -0.12 -14.14
N LYS A 81 18.00 -0.52 -15.32
CA LYS A 81 18.87 -1.06 -16.38
C LYS A 81 19.94 -0.06 -16.78
N TYR A 82 19.54 1.18 -17.08
CA TYR A 82 20.48 2.24 -17.43
C TYR A 82 21.57 2.44 -16.35
N LEU A 83 21.19 2.46 -15.07
CA LEU A 83 22.13 2.59 -13.96
C LEU A 83 23.08 1.39 -13.86
N MET A 84 22.58 0.17 -14.07
CA MET A 84 23.39 -1.05 -14.03
C MET A 84 24.41 -1.07 -15.17
N ASP A 85 24.00 -0.69 -16.38
CA ASP A 85 24.89 -0.62 -17.54
C ASP A 85 25.99 0.43 -17.34
N SER A 86 25.64 1.64 -16.88
CA SER A 86 26.62 2.69 -16.60
C SER A 86 27.66 2.24 -15.57
N LEU A 87 27.25 1.53 -14.51
CA LEU A 87 28.17 1.00 -13.50
C LEU A 87 29.08 -0.11 -14.05
N GLU A 88 28.57 -0.95 -14.93
CA GLU A 88 29.38 -2.03 -15.55
C GLU A 88 30.37 -1.45 -16.58
N GLU A 89 29.92 -0.52 -17.43
CA GLU A 89 30.74 0.06 -18.49
C GLU A 89 31.83 1.02 -17.97
N GLU A 90 31.48 1.86 -16.99
CA GLU A 90 32.38 2.94 -16.54
C GLU A 90 33.23 2.56 -15.32
N GLU A 91 32.72 1.68 -14.44
CA GLU A 91 33.29 1.37 -13.14
C GLU A 91 33.62 -0.11 -12.96
N GLU A 92 33.36 -0.96 -13.94
CA GLU A 92 33.53 -2.42 -13.87
C GLU A 92 32.75 -3.06 -12.70
N ILE A 93 31.64 -2.40 -12.27
CA ILE A 93 30.76 -2.88 -11.21
C ILE A 93 29.55 -3.60 -11.84
N LYS A 94 29.57 -4.93 -11.84
CA LYS A 94 28.48 -5.75 -12.32
C LYS A 94 27.49 -6.04 -11.21
N LEU A 95 26.28 -5.50 -11.32
CA LEU A 95 25.18 -5.77 -10.40
C LEU A 95 24.40 -7.01 -10.86
N GLU A 96 23.99 -7.85 -9.92
CA GLU A 96 23.40 -9.16 -10.22
C GLU A 96 21.91 -9.25 -9.84
N MET A 97 21.33 -8.20 -9.21
CA MET A 97 19.99 -8.27 -8.61
C MET A 97 19.20 -6.98 -8.78
N VAL A 98 17.92 -7.15 -9.07
CA VAL A 98 16.91 -6.07 -8.99
C VAL A 98 15.79 -6.48 -8.02
N ASN A 99 15.61 -5.68 -6.97
CA ASN A 99 14.48 -5.82 -6.07
C ASN A 99 13.42 -4.78 -6.47
N MET A 100 12.35 -5.24 -7.09
CA MET A 100 11.26 -4.39 -7.59
C MET A 100 10.27 -3.96 -6.50
N GLY A 101 10.54 -4.31 -5.24
CA GLY A 101 9.68 -3.96 -4.12
C GLY A 101 8.30 -4.60 -4.19
N GLY A 102 7.35 -3.90 -3.62
CA GLY A 102 5.94 -4.26 -3.63
C GLY A 102 5.11 -3.35 -4.54
N GLY A 103 3.92 -3.01 -4.07
CA GLY A 103 3.00 -2.13 -4.79
C GLY A 103 1.86 -2.88 -5.46
N PHE A 104 1.96 -4.20 -5.63
CA PHE A 104 0.93 -5.04 -6.23
C PHE A 104 -0.40 -4.86 -5.49
N PRO A 105 -1.49 -4.54 -6.22
CA PRO A 105 -2.76 -4.16 -5.60
C PRO A 105 -3.60 -5.36 -5.15
N ALA A 106 -4.54 -5.08 -4.24
CA ALA A 106 -5.72 -5.89 -3.99
C ALA A 106 -6.96 -5.21 -4.59
N SER A 107 -8.06 -5.94 -4.73
CA SER A 107 -9.32 -5.40 -5.24
C SER A 107 -10.14 -4.79 -4.13
N TYR A 108 -10.37 -3.48 -4.23
CA TYR A 108 -11.26 -2.69 -3.38
C TYR A 108 -12.52 -2.28 -4.16
N VAL A 109 -13.19 -1.19 -3.79
CA VAL A 109 -14.34 -0.67 -4.57
C VAL A 109 -13.92 -0.40 -6.01
N THR A 110 -12.74 0.16 -6.23
CA THR A 110 -12.14 0.18 -7.55
C THR A 110 -11.34 -1.11 -7.72
N PRO A 111 -11.71 -1.98 -8.66
CA PRO A 111 -11.01 -3.23 -8.87
C PRO A 111 -9.59 -2.98 -9.39
N ALA A 112 -8.70 -3.91 -9.09
CA ALA A 112 -7.39 -4.00 -9.70
C ALA A 112 -7.44 -5.02 -10.86
N ASN A 113 -6.48 -4.90 -11.78
CA ASN A 113 -6.24 -5.95 -12.78
C ASN A 113 -5.78 -7.24 -12.10
N ASP A 114 -5.93 -8.35 -12.79
CA ASP A 114 -5.46 -9.64 -12.30
C ASP A 114 -3.93 -9.66 -12.16
N LEU A 115 -3.41 -10.37 -11.16
CA LEU A 115 -1.96 -10.52 -10.97
C LEU A 115 -1.26 -11.14 -12.17
N SER A 116 -1.96 -11.93 -12.96
CA SER A 116 -1.45 -12.49 -14.22
C SER A 116 -1.15 -11.41 -15.27
N GLU A 117 -1.93 -10.33 -15.31
CA GLU A 117 -1.66 -9.19 -16.20
C GLU A 117 -0.41 -8.42 -15.73
N TYR A 118 -0.28 -8.18 -14.42
CA TYR A 118 0.94 -7.61 -13.85
C TYR A 118 2.15 -8.47 -14.18
N ALA A 119 2.05 -9.78 -13.98
CA ALA A 119 3.15 -10.70 -14.26
C ALA A 119 3.54 -10.70 -15.75
N SER A 120 2.57 -10.70 -16.66
CA SER A 120 2.80 -10.69 -18.10
C SER A 120 3.50 -9.42 -18.56
N GLU A 121 2.98 -8.25 -18.16
CA GLU A 121 3.54 -6.97 -18.56
C GLU A 121 4.92 -6.72 -17.94
N ILE A 122 5.09 -7.00 -16.66
CA ILE A 122 6.40 -6.85 -16.00
C ILE A 122 7.44 -7.80 -16.62
N ASN A 123 7.06 -9.03 -16.94
CA ASN A 123 7.97 -9.94 -17.64
C ASN A 123 8.35 -9.43 -19.03
N ARG A 124 7.41 -8.81 -19.75
CA ARG A 124 7.69 -8.18 -21.04
C ARG A 124 8.68 -7.01 -20.88
N TYR A 125 8.49 -6.12 -19.89
CA TYR A 125 9.45 -5.03 -19.63
C TYR A 125 10.84 -5.54 -19.28
N LEU A 126 10.92 -6.60 -18.47
CA LEU A 126 12.20 -7.24 -18.14
C LEU A 126 12.86 -7.88 -19.36
N GLU A 127 12.09 -8.44 -20.28
CA GLU A 127 12.59 -8.99 -21.53
C GLU A 127 13.10 -7.90 -22.47
N ASP A 128 12.32 -6.81 -22.60
CA ASP A 128 12.65 -5.68 -23.47
C ASP A 128 13.96 -5.01 -23.02
N ASP A 129 14.19 -4.86 -21.71
CA ASP A 129 15.36 -4.15 -21.18
C ASP A 129 16.58 -5.05 -20.94
N PHE A 130 16.40 -6.28 -20.46
CA PHE A 130 17.49 -7.17 -20.05
C PHE A 130 17.73 -8.35 -21.00
N GLY A 131 16.75 -8.73 -21.81
CA GLY A 131 16.86 -9.88 -22.70
C GLY A 131 17.27 -11.17 -21.97
N GLU A 132 18.32 -11.82 -22.51
CA GLU A 132 18.88 -13.06 -21.94
C GLU A 132 19.73 -12.82 -20.67
N GLU A 133 20.21 -11.61 -20.45
CA GLU A 133 21.06 -11.23 -19.30
C GLU A 133 20.24 -10.77 -18.09
N ARG A 134 19.09 -11.37 -17.88
CA ARG A 134 18.18 -11.02 -16.81
C ARG A 134 18.81 -11.20 -15.43
N PRO A 135 18.86 -10.15 -14.58
CA PRO A 135 19.38 -10.27 -13.22
C PRO A 135 18.43 -11.10 -12.33
N ARG A 136 18.91 -11.46 -11.15
CA ARG A 136 18.04 -12.05 -10.12
C ARG A 136 16.94 -11.05 -9.74
N ILE A 137 15.69 -11.44 -9.88
CA ILE A 137 14.55 -10.60 -9.52
C ILE A 137 14.07 -10.97 -8.12
N ILE A 138 13.85 -9.94 -7.28
CA ILE A 138 13.22 -10.04 -5.97
C ILE A 138 11.95 -9.19 -5.97
N LEU A 139 10.89 -9.72 -5.38
CA LEU A 139 9.61 -9.04 -5.15
C LEU A 139 9.31 -9.02 -3.66
N GLU A 140 8.64 -7.97 -3.20
CA GLU A 140 8.19 -7.80 -1.81
C GLU A 140 6.65 -7.60 -1.77
N PRO A 141 5.84 -8.52 -2.31
CA PRO A 141 4.39 -8.39 -2.31
C PRO A 141 3.85 -8.51 -0.89
N GLY A 142 2.97 -7.60 -0.51
CA GLY A 142 2.28 -7.63 0.79
C GLY A 142 0.77 -7.64 0.59
N ARG A 143 0.23 -6.50 0.21
CA ARG A 143 -1.22 -6.27 0.04
C ARG A 143 -1.89 -7.30 -0.87
N SER A 144 -1.34 -7.56 -2.04
CA SER A 144 -1.90 -8.50 -3.01
C SER A 144 -2.00 -9.94 -2.51
N LEU A 145 -1.21 -10.32 -1.50
CA LEU A 145 -1.22 -11.67 -0.95
C LEU A 145 -2.27 -11.87 0.15
N VAL A 146 -2.60 -10.81 0.89
CA VAL A 146 -3.43 -10.94 2.10
C VAL A 146 -4.62 -9.97 2.15
N GLY A 147 -4.72 -9.03 1.23
CA GLY A 147 -5.75 -8.00 1.26
C GLY A 147 -7.16 -8.57 1.36
N ASP A 148 -7.50 -9.50 0.50
CA ASP A 148 -8.83 -10.13 0.41
C ASP A 148 -9.08 -11.21 1.47
N SER A 149 -8.06 -11.59 2.25
CA SER A 149 -8.20 -12.60 3.32
C SER A 149 -8.85 -12.05 4.60
N GLY A 150 -9.05 -10.74 4.71
CA GLY A 150 -9.56 -10.11 5.91
C GLY A 150 -10.95 -9.51 5.77
N VAL A 151 -11.76 -9.66 6.81
CA VAL A 151 -13.04 -8.96 7.00
C VAL A 151 -13.02 -8.26 8.35
N LEU A 152 -13.19 -6.94 8.35
CA LEU A 152 -13.36 -6.18 9.58
C LEU A 152 -14.86 -6.08 9.88
N VAL A 153 -15.24 -6.55 11.07
CA VAL A 153 -16.62 -6.51 11.55
C VAL A 153 -16.76 -5.37 12.55
N THR A 154 -17.71 -4.49 12.31
CA THR A 154 -18.00 -3.35 13.16
C THR A 154 -19.50 -3.25 13.41
N GLU A 155 -19.89 -2.53 14.45
CA GLU A 155 -21.28 -2.33 14.84
C GLU A 155 -21.68 -0.86 14.70
N VAL A 156 -22.90 -0.61 14.26
CA VAL A 156 -23.47 0.73 14.25
C VAL A 156 -23.77 1.17 15.68
N VAL A 157 -23.08 2.20 16.16
CA VAL A 157 -23.31 2.77 17.49
C VAL A 157 -24.44 3.79 17.47
N MET A 158 -24.45 4.65 16.44
CA MET A 158 -25.43 5.74 16.34
C MET A 158 -25.66 6.10 14.87
N ILE A 159 -26.86 6.58 14.57
CA ILE A 159 -27.20 7.19 13.29
C ILE A 159 -27.80 8.57 13.54
N SER A 160 -27.29 9.58 12.86
CA SER A 160 -27.80 10.96 12.99
C SER A 160 -27.91 11.66 11.64
N ARG A 161 -28.53 12.84 11.68
CA ARG A 161 -28.49 13.83 10.60
C ARG A 161 -28.01 15.14 11.18
N LYS A 162 -27.33 15.96 10.42
CA LYS A 162 -26.80 17.24 10.91
C LYS A 162 -27.88 18.35 10.91
N ASN A 163 -28.93 18.18 10.12
CA ASN A 163 -30.11 19.05 10.13
C ASN A 163 -31.31 18.29 9.56
N ASN A 164 -32.52 18.89 9.67
CA ASN A 164 -33.77 18.26 9.27
C ASN A 164 -33.93 18.08 7.74
N THR A 165 -33.13 18.78 6.94
CA THR A 165 -33.19 18.74 5.47
C THR A 165 -31.99 17.97 4.88
N ALA A 166 -31.09 17.44 5.72
CA ALA A 166 -29.92 16.69 5.23
C ALA A 166 -30.35 15.46 4.42
N LEU A 167 -29.80 15.32 3.23
CA LEU A 167 -30.10 14.22 2.32
C LEU A 167 -29.42 12.93 2.75
N PHE A 168 -28.26 13.02 3.40
CA PHE A 168 -27.47 11.89 3.87
C PHE A 168 -27.46 11.77 5.39
N ARG A 169 -27.13 10.58 5.86
CA ARG A 169 -27.05 10.23 7.29
C ARG A 169 -25.58 10.13 7.70
N TRP A 170 -25.32 10.37 8.98
CA TRP A 170 -24.07 10.05 9.63
C TRP A 170 -24.23 8.71 10.36
N VAL A 171 -23.42 7.74 10.01
CA VAL A 171 -23.40 6.43 10.64
C VAL A 171 -22.09 6.31 11.42
N TYR A 172 -22.23 6.26 12.74
CA TYR A 172 -21.10 6.11 13.67
C TYR A 172 -20.91 4.63 13.97
N LEU A 173 -19.71 4.18 13.79
CA LEU A 173 -19.31 2.78 14.01
C LEU A 173 -18.45 2.67 15.27
N ASP A 174 -18.34 1.48 15.84
CA ASP A 174 -17.43 1.18 16.95
C ASP A 174 -15.96 1.00 16.50
N THR A 175 -15.68 1.18 15.23
CA THR A 175 -14.36 1.12 14.60
C THR A 175 -14.23 2.27 13.61
N GLY A 176 -13.04 2.85 13.53
CA GLY A 176 -12.78 3.98 12.64
C GLY A 176 -11.33 4.03 12.18
N LEU A 177 -10.91 5.23 11.77
CA LEU A 177 -9.58 5.52 11.28
C LEU A 177 -8.49 4.99 12.25
N PHE A 178 -8.63 5.28 13.53
CA PHE A 178 -7.62 4.91 14.54
C PHE A 178 -7.68 3.46 14.98
N ASN A 179 -8.77 2.75 14.68
CA ASN A 179 -8.98 1.37 15.12
C ASN A 179 -8.81 0.35 13.98
N GLY A 180 -7.91 0.64 13.03
CA GLY A 180 -7.55 -0.29 11.97
C GLY A 180 -7.92 0.14 10.55
N LEU A 181 -8.61 1.26 10.35
CA LEU A 181 -8.98 1.78 9.03
C LEU A 181 -8.18 3.02 8.65
N ILE A 182 -6.91 3.09 9.06
CA ILE A 182 -6.04 4.27 8.81
C ILE A 182 -5.90 4.60 7.32
N GLU A 183 -5.97 3.62 6.43
CA GLU A 183 -5.87 3.84 5.00
C GLU A 183 -7.14 4.46 4.38
N THR A 184 -8.17 4.73 5.19
CA THR A 184 -9.29 5.60 4.80
C THR A 184 -8.94 7.09 4.91
N LEU A 185 -7.79 7.42 5.48
CA LEU A 185 -7.30 8.80 5.55
C LEU A 185 -7.27 9.42 4.16
N ASN A 186 -7.84 10.62 4.03
CA ASN A 186 -8.05 11.30 2.74
C ASN A 186 -8.81 10.44 1.72
N GLU A 187 -9.60 9.49 2.20
CA GLU A 187 -10.35 8.53 1.36
C GLU A 187 -9.48 7.77 0.35
N SER A 188 -8.23 7.52 0.72
CA SER A 188 -7.24 6.90 -0.17
C SER A 188 -7.68 5.49 -0.60
N LEU A 189 -8.06 4.64 0.35
CA LEU A 189 -8.64 3.33 0.04
C LEU A 189 -10.13 3.29 0.34
N LYS A 190 -10.89 2.74 -0.58
CA LYS A 190 -12.34 2.58 -0.47
C LYS A 190 -12.68 1.11 -0.36
N TYR A 191 -12.90 0.64 0.87
CA TYR A 191 -13.22 -0.75 1.16
C TYR A 191 -14.61 -1.12 0.67
N PRO A 192 -14.83 -2.31 0.06
CA PRO A 192 -16.19 -2.80 -0.16
C PRO A 192 -16.89 -3.00 1.18
N ILE A 193 -18.10 -2.48 1.30
CA ILE A 193 -18.89 -2.50 2.55
C ILE A 193 -20.20 -3.23 2.29
N ILE A 194 -20.52 -4.18 3.15
CA ILE A 194 -21.79 -4.89 3.15
C ILE A 194 -22.41 -4.87 4.56
N THR A 195 -23.71 -5.10 4.62
CA THR A 195 -24.44 -5.23 5.89
C THR A 195 -25.39 -6.43 5.84
N ALA A 196 -25.79 -6.92 7.01
CA ALA A 196 -26.81 -7.97 7.09
C ALA A 196 -28.21 -7.51 6.60
N LYS A 197 -28.39 -6.20 6.33
CA LYS A 197 -29.62 -5.61 5.83
C LYS A 197 -29.64 -5.44 4.31
N ASP A 198 -28.58 -5.75 3.61
CA ASP A 198 -28.47 -5.58 2.15
C ASP A 198 -29.44 -6.50 1.44
N GLU A 199 -29.58 -7.75 1.92
CA GLU A 199 -30.51 -8.71 1.36
C GLU A 199 -31.97 -8.25 1.58
N GLY A 200 -32.72 -8.16 0.48
CA GLY A 200 -34.12 -7.71 0.49
C GLY A 200 -34.31 -6.20 0.73
N CYS A 201 -33.24 -5.41 0.82
CA CYS A 201 -33.33 -3.97 0.99
C CYS A 201 -33.94 -3.28 -0.22
N LYS A 202 -35.06 -2.53 0.00
CA LYS A 202 -35.74 -1.79 -1.06
C LYS A 202 -35.31 -0.33 -1.17
N LYS A 203 -34.70 0.22 -0.14
CA LYS A 203 -34.31 1.65 -0.07
C LYS A 203 -32.90 1.78 0.46
N TRP A 204 -32.08 2.43 -0.33
CA TRP A 204 -30.70 2.79 -0.01
C TRP A 204 -30.60 4.30 0.16
N GLY A 205 -29.64 4.75 0.91
CA GLY A 205 -29.40 6.18 1.09
C GLY A 205 -27.95 6.46 1.45
N GLU A 206 -27.47 7.59 0.98
CA GLU A 206 -26.10 8.02 1.21
C GLU A 206 -25.80 8.21 2.69
N VAL A 207 -24.57 7.85 3.05
CA VAL A 207 -24.05 7.95 4.41
C VAL A 207 -22.63 8.54 4.42
N VAL A 208 -22.33 9.25 5.50
CA VAL A 208 -20.99 9.56 5.96
C VAL A 208 -20.65 8.55 7.05
N LEU A 209 -19.47 7.92 6.98
CA LEU A 209 -19.01 6.95 7.96
C LEU A 209 -18.01 7.58 8.91
N ALA A 210 -18.26 7.48 10.21
CA ALA A 210 -17.41 8.02 11.25
C ALA A 210 -17.08 6.96 12.30
N GLY A 211 -15.86 7.01 12.84
CA GLY A 211 -15.42 6.15 13.92
C GLY A 211 -15.86 6.62 15.30
N PRO A 212 -15.48 5.90 16.37
CA PRO A 212 -15.99 6.12 17.71
C PRO A 212 -15.20 7.15 18.52
N THR A 213 -14.03 7.59 18.06
CA THR A 213 -13.15 8.45 18.85
C THR A 213 -13.65 9.90 18.91
N CYS A 214 -13.17 10.67 19.90
CA CYS A 214 -13.46 12.10 20.01
C CYS A 214 -12.66 12.96 19.03
N ASP A 215 -11.77 12.35 18.24
CA ASP A 215 -10.98 13.07 17.27
C ASP A 215 -11.82 13.42 16.04
N SER A 216 -11.76 14.67 15.60
CA SER A 216 -12.50 15.13 14.42
C SER A 216 -12.02 14.52 13.11
N MET A 217 -10.82 13.96 13.08
CA MET A 217 -10.29 13.23 11.93
C MET A 217 -10.88 11.82 11.77
N ASP A 218 -11.61 11.32 12.78
CA ASP A 218 -12.17 9.97 12.74
C ASP A 218 -13.43 9.89 11.85
N ILE A 219 -13.27 10.40 10.64
CA ILE A 219 -14.23 10.33 9.54
C ILE A 219 -13.56 9.55 8.41
N MET A 220 -14.17 8.44 8.02
CA MET A 220 -13.60 7.57 7.01
C MET A 220 -13.96 8.01 5.59
N TYR A 221 -15.25 8.34 5.38
CA TYR A 221 -15.78 8.69 4.05
C TYR A 221 -16.82 9.79 4.18
N GLU A 222 -16.45 11.00 3.79
CA GLU A 222 -17.32 12.17 3.78
C GLU A 222 -17.58 12.69 2.35
N ASP A 223 -16.58 12.69 1.50
CA ASP A 223 -16.72 13.11 0.10
C ASP A 223 -17.23 11.95 -0.77
N TYR A 224 -16.60 10.78 -0.67
CA TYR A 224 -17.10 9.55 -1.26
C TYR A 224 -18.18 8.93 -0.36
N LYS A 225 -19.43 9.19 -0.67
CA LYS A 225 -20.55 8.66 0.12
C LYS A 225 -20.89 7.24 -0.27
N TYR A 226 -20.89 6.35 0.72
CA TYR A 226 -21.46 5.03 0.53
C TYR A 226 -22.99 5.11 0.57
N SER A 227 -23.63 4.22 -0.17
CA SER A 227 -25.07 3.99 -0.07
C SER A 227 -25.32 2.77 0.81
N LEU A 228 -25.99 2.94 1.93
CA LEU A 228 -26.35 1.86 2.86
C LEU A 228 -27.86 1.77 3.06
N PRO A 229 -28.39 0.58 3.45
CA PRO A 229 -29.80 0.39 3.71
C PRO A 229 -30.39 1.46 4.63
N THR A 230 -31.55 2.01 4.27
CA THR A 230 -32.19 3.05 5.10
C THR A 230 -32.80 2.53 6.40
N ASN A 231 -32.99 1.23 6.52
CA ASN A 231 -33.45 0.53 7.73
C ASN A 231 -32.32 0.10 8.68
N LEU A 232 -31.08 0.49 8.38
CA LEU A 232 -29.94 0.29 9.28
C LEU A 232 -30.18 1.04 10.60
N LYS A 233 -29.85 0.43 11.72
CA LYS A 233 -30.10 0.95 13.07
C LYS A 233 -28.92 0.61 14.01
N PRO A 234 -28.78 1.30 15.16
CA PRO A 234 -27.82 0.91 16.19
C PRO A 234 -27.95 -0.57 16.57
N GLY A 235 -26.80 -1.24 16.72
CA GLY A 235 -26.68 -2.68 16.95
C GLY A 235 -26.55 -3.53 15.67
N ASP A 236 -26.84 -2.95 14.50
CA ASP A 236 -26.62 -3.67 13.23
C ASP A 236 -25.12 -3.75 12.90
N ARG A 237 -24.70 -4.86 12.29
CA ARG A 237 -23.31 -5.07 11.89
C ARG A 237 -23.04 -4.57 10.48
N VAL A 238 -21.86 -4.02 10.32
CA VAL A 238 -21.29 -3.57 9.04
C VAL A 238 -19.97 -4.32 8.83
N TYR A 239 -19.74 -4.77 7.64
CA TYR A 239 -18.58 -5.57 7.26
C TYR A 239 -17.77 -4.82 6.20
N PHE A 240 -16.52 -4.52 6.53
CA PHE A 240 -15.55 -4.01 5.58
C PHE A 240 -14.78 -5.21 5.04
N LEU A 241 -14.88 -5.44 3.74
CA LEU A 241 -14.19 -6.52 3.06
C LEU A 241 -12.77 -6.07 2.64
N THR A 242 -11.92 -7.01 2.26
CA THR A 242 -10.55 -6.74 1.80
C THR A 242 -9.70 -6.01 2.86
N THR A 243 -9.86 -6.37 4.13
CA THR A 243 -9.18 -5.75 5.27
C THR A 243 -8.01 -6.60 5.82
N GLY A 244 -7.46 -7.52 5.01
CA GLY A 244 -6.37 -8.39 5.45
C GLY A 244 -4.99 -7.71 5.50
N ALA A 245 -4.83 -6.54 4.85
CA ALA A 245 -3.58 -5.81 4.80
C ALA A 245 -3.71 -4.46 5.50
N TYR A 246 -2.71 -4.07 6.29
CA TYR A 246 -2.55 -2.73 6.89
C TYR A 246 -3.78 -2.26 7.70
N THR A 247 -4.40 -3.15 8.45
CA THR A 247 -5.53 -2.85 9.33
C THR A 247 -5.14 -3.04 10.79
N SER A 248 -5.20 -4.26 11.34
CA SER A 248 -4.82 -4.50 12.73
C SER A 248 -3.37 -4.11 13.05
N SER A 249 -2.46 -4.18 12.07
CA SER A 249 -1.07 -3.75 12.23
C SER A 249 -0.88 -2.23 12.34
N TYR A 250 -1.88 -1.45 11.92
CA TYR A 250 -1.90 0.02 12.02
C TYR A 250 -2.87 0.53 13.10
N ALA A 251 -3.55 -0.36 13.81
CA ALA A 251 -4.47 0.04 14.86
C ALA A 251 -3.74 0.74 16.00
N SER A 252 -4.28 1.86 16.44
CA SER A 252 -3.79 2.57 17.62
C SER A 252 -3.98 1.75 18.89
N VAL A 253 -3.09 1.95 19.84
CA VAL A 253 -3.15 1.29 21.16
C VAL A 253 -3.72 2.28 22.16
N GLU A 254 -4.92 2.00 22.69
CA GLU A 254 -5.59 2.76 23.74
C GLU A 254 -5.84 4.26 23.44
N PHE A 255 -5.84 4.64 22.17
CA PHE A 255 -6.19 6.00 21.76
C PHE A 255 -7.64 6.32 22.18
N ASN A 256 -7.86 7.42 22.89
CA ASN A 256 -9.12 7.80 23.53
C ASN A 256 -9.72 6.69 24.45
N GLY A 257 -8.89 5.79 24.96
CA GLY A 257 -9.33 4.69 25.83
C GLY A 257 -9.90 3.48 25.09
N PHE A 258 -9.85 3.45 23.77
CA PHE A 258 -10.28 2.27 22.99
C PHE A 258 -9.16 1.23 22.93
N PRO A 259 -9.48 -0.06 23.22
CA PRO A 259 -8.50 -1.13 23.13
C PRO A 259 -8.09 -1.40 21.67
N PRO A 260 -6.93 -2.04 21.45
CA PRO A 260 -6.55 -2.51 20.13
C PRO A 260 -7.61 -3.43 19.53
N ILE A 261 -7.75 -3.37 18.20
CA ILE A 261 -8.68 -4.23 17.46
C ILE A 261 -8.36 -5.73 17.69
N LYS A 262 -9.38 -6.52 17.98
CA LYS A 262 -9.23 -7.96 18.15
C LYS A 262 -9.18 -8.66 16.80
N THR A 263 -8.20 -9.54 16.64
CA THR A 263 -8.04 -10.34 15.42
C THR A 263 -8.35 -11.82 15.72
N TYR A 264 -9.14 -12.41 14.83
CA TYR A 264 -9.51 -13.83 14.91
C TYR A 264 -9.09 -14.51 13.61
N ILE A 265 -8.54 -15.72 13.72
CA ILE A 265 -8.20 -16.56 12.57
C ILE A 265 -9.33 -17.57 12.40
N MET A 266 -9.99 -17.52 11.23
CA MET A 266 -10.94 -18.55 10.85
C MET A 266 -10.19 -19.69 10.15
N LYS A 267 -10.47 -20.92 10.60
CA LYS A 267 -9.87 -22.14 10.05
C LYS A 267 -10.78 -22.73 8.97
#